data_9fbeb6d1b6bfc66ae3a34f11b6c962ad
#
_entry.id   9fbeb6d1b6bfc66ae3a34f11b6c962ad
#
_cell.length_a   1.000
_cell.length_b   1.000
_cell.length_c   1.000
_cell.angle_alpha   90.00
_cell.angle_beta   90.00
_cell.angle_gamma   90.00
#
_symmetry.space_group_name_H-M   'P 1'
#
loop_
_entity.id
_entity.type
_entity.pdbx_description
1 polymer ?
#
loop_
_entity_poly.entity_id
_entity_poly.type
_entity_poly.pdbx_seq_one_letter_code
_entity_poly.pdbx_strand_id
1 'polypeptide(L)'
;MDTNVLKTFVAVCEYSGFSAAAEKLGYTQSTVSSQIKQLESELNTVLFDRFYHRISLTSDGITVLQHAREILESHEKMLEDLRTPETIEGNIRLAMSSSVCNRFFKDDFLEFRKHFPNIHLVVVESGTEQMFDMLRKNEVDLIFTLDSHIYDSEFIICAEHEEKVHFFASVDNPLLNKENISLKELYTEDFVLTESNMSYRKLLNNELATQSLEIHPVLEIGNPLQICSLIKNSKMISFLPDFITEDYYNSGEIKHLPVNDCDVSVWTQLLIHKNKWKSPALNAFIDFYRDVIRK
;
A
#
# COMPACT_ATOMS: atom_id res chain seq x y z
N MET A 1 31.41 -6.69 -16.81
CA MET A 1 30.00 -6.95 -16.43
C MET A 1 29.16 -5.72 -16.82
N ASP A 2 28.14 -5.90 -17.66
CA ASP A 2 27.26 -4.82 -18.15
C ASP A 2 26.03 -4.69 -17.24
N THR A 3 25.63 -3.45 -16.92
CA THR A 3 24.41 -3.18 -16.13
C THR A 3 23.15 -3.76 -16.78
N ASN A 4 23.06 -3.85 -18.11
CA ASN A 4 21.94 -4.47 -18.81
C ASN A 4 21.83 -5.97 -18.51
N VAL A 5 22.95 -6.65 -18.36
CA VAL A 5 22.99 -8.08 -17.99
C VAL A 5 22.51 -8.27 -16.56
N LEU A 6 22.88 -7.37 -15.64
CA LEU A 6 22.36 -7.36 -14.27
C LEU A 6 20.84 -7.07 -14.23
N LYS A 7 20.36 -6.09 -15.01
CA LYS A 7 18.91 -5.81 -15.15
C LYS A 7 18.16 -7.05 -15.62
N THR A 8 18.71 -7.77 -16.60
CA THR A 8 18.11 -9.01 -17.10
C THR A 8 18.08 -10.11 -16.03
N PHE A 9 19.17 -10.27 -15.28
CA PHE A 9 19.22 -11.25 -14.19
C PHE A 9 18.17 -10.95 -13.11
N VAL A 10 18.08 -9.70 -12.65
CA VAL A 10 17.08 -9.27 -11.66
C VAL A 10 15.67 -9.49 -12.21
N ALA A 11 15.40 -9.15 -13.48
CA ALA A 11 14.09 -9.37 -14.09
C ALA A 11 13.70 -10.87 -14.16
N VAL A 12 14.64 -11.77 -14.47
CA VAL A 12 14.36 -13.22 -14.45
C VAL A 12 13.98 -13.68 -13.04
N CYS A 13 14.60 -13.12 -12.00
CA CYS A 13 14.25 -13.42 -10.61
C CYS A 13 12.87 -12.87 -10.23
N GLU A 14 12.56 -11.63 -10.61
CA GLU A 14 11.29 -10.96 -10.29
C GLU A 14 10.09 -11.61 -10.96
N TYR A 15 10.24 -11.94 -12.23
CA TYR A 15 9.15 -12.54 -13.02
C TYR A 15 9.15 -14.06 -12.99
N SER A 16 10.04 -14.66 -12.18
CA SER A 16 10.15 -16.13 -11.97
C SER A 16 10.24 -16.91 -13.28
N GLY A 17 10.83 -16.32 -14.34
CA GLY A 17 10.94 -16.99 -15.63
C GLY A 17 11.62 -16.20 -16.74
N PHE A 18 12.34 -16.92 -17.61
CA PHE A 18 13.06 -16.33 -18.75
C PHE A 18 12.12 -15.71 -19.79
N SER A 19 10.99 -16.37 -20.07
CA SER A 19 10.01 -15.86 -21.06
C SER A 19 9.29 -14.63 -20.56
N ALA A 20 8.86 -14.63 -19.29
CA ALA A 20 8.19 -13.48 -18.68
C ALA A 20 9.13 -12.26 -18.57
N ALA A 21 10.39 -12.49 -18.17
CA ALA A 21 11.41 -11.44 -18.17
C ALA A 21 11.67 -10.88 -19.58
N ALA A 22 11.74 -11.75 -20.58
CA ALA A 22 11.96 -11.35 -21.98
C ALA A 22 10.83 -10.43 -22.48
N GLU A 23 9.58 -10.81 -22.24
CA GLU A 23 8.41 -9.98 -22.58
C GLU A 23 8.48 -8.60 -21.93
N LYS A 24 8.80 -8.56 -20.63
CA LYS A 24 8.90 -7.29 -19.88
C LYS A 24 10.02 -6.39 -20.33
N LEU A 25 11.15 -6.97 -20.73
CA LEU A 25 12.33 -6.21 -21.19
C LEU A 25 12.30 -5.89 -22.69
N GLY A 26 11.30 -6.37 -23.44
CA GLY A 26 11.24 -6.22 -24.90
C GLY A 26 12.32 -7.03 -25.63
N TYR A 27 12.79 -8.13 -25.03
CA TYR A 27 13.79 -9.03 -25.58
C TYR A 27 13.17 -10.34 -26.05
N THR A 28 13.97 -11.12 -26.82
CA THR A 28 13.64 -12.52 -27.06
C THR A 28 14.09 -13.38 -25.87
N GLN A 29 13.43 -14.51 -25.62
CA GLN A 29 13.85 -15.45 -24.58
C GLN A 29 15.29 -15.98 -24.81
N SER A 30 15.73 -16.11 -26.08
CA SER A 30 17.10 -16.49 -26.44
C SER A 30 18.11 -15.42 -26.00
N THR A 31 17.79 -14.13 -26.17
CA THR A 31 18.61 -13.02 -25.71
C THR A 31 18.78 -13.05 -24.18
N VAL A 32 17.67 -13.19 -23.44
CA VAL A 32 17.71 -13.31 -21.98
C VAL A 32 18.55 -14.50 -21.54
N SER A 33 18.34 -15.67 -22.16
CA SER A 33 19.14 -16.88 -21.85
C SER A 33 20.63 -16.70 -22.14
N SER A 34 20.98 -16.00 -23.23
CA SER A 34 22.37 -15.71 -23.57
C SER A 34 23.03 -14.78 -22.55
N GLN A 35 22.33 -13.71 -22.14
CA GLN A 35 22.83 -12.76 -21.14
C GLN A 35 23.03 -13.43 -19.77
N ILE A 36 22.12 -14.31 -19.35
CA ILE A 36 22.30 -15.07 -18.09
C ILE A 36 23.51 -16.00 -18.19
N LYS A 37 23.68 -16.72 -19.28
CA LYS A 37 24.88 -17.56 -19.49
C LYS A 37 26.17 -16.75 -19.50
N GLN A 38 26.15 -15.55 -20.08
CA GLN A 38 27.28 -14.64 -20.06
C GLN A 38 27.61 -14.25 -18.59
N LEU A 39 26.61 -13.89 -17.78
CA LEU A 39 26.81 -13.54 -16.38
C LEU A 39 27.37 -14.72 -15.57
N GLU A 40 26.80 -15.90 -15.74
CA GLU A 40 27.26 -17.13 -15.10
C GLU A 40 28.72 -17.44 -15.47
N SER A 41 29.08 -17.24 -16.74
CA SER A 41 30.45 -17.42 -17.24
C SER A 41 31.41 -16.37 -16.68
N GLU A 42 31.03 -15.08 -16.63
CA GLU A 42 31.86 -14.00 -16.07
C GLU A 42 32.11 -14.20 -14.58
N LEU A 43 31.10 -14.70 -13.84
CA LEU A 43 31.18 -14.96 -12.40
C LEU A 43 31.72 -16.36 -12.05
N ASN A 44 31.94 -17.20 -13.09
CA ASN A 44 32.36 -18.60 -12.96
C ASN A 44 31.50 -19.39 -11.95
N THR A 45 30.19 -19.19 -11.98
CA THR A 45 29.23 -19.90 -11.13
C THR A 45 27.87 -20.04 -11.81
N VAL A 46 27.01 -20.92 -11.32
CA VAL A 46 25.65 -21.13 -11.78
C VAL A 46 24.69 -20.38 -10.86
N LEU A 47 23.85 -19.53 -11.43
CA LEU A 47 22.95 -18.67 -10.68
C LEU A 47 21.54 -19.24 -10.52
N PHE A 48 21.14 -20.14 -11.44
CA PHE A 48 19.82 -20.75 -11.44
C PHE A 48 19.89 -22.28 -11.44
N ASP A 49 19.17 -22.90 -10.50
CA ASP A 49 18.84 -24.30 -10.55
C ASP A 49 17.66 -24.55 -11.49
N ARG A 50 17.80 -25.53 -12.39
CA ARG A 50 16.80 -25.88 -13.41
C ARG A 50 16.22 -27.27 -13.08
N PHE A 51 15.40 -27.33 -12.03
CA PHE A 51 14.76 -28.60 -11.63
C PHE A 51 13.27 -28.60 -12.02
N TYR A 52 12.81 -29.63 -12.74
CA TYR A 52 11.38 -29.90 -13.03
C TYR A 52 10.54 -28.69 -13.47
N HIS A 53 10.97 -27.95 -14.51
CA HIS A 53 10.26 -26.79 -15.06
C HIS A 53 10.08 -25.60 -14.07
N ARG A 54 10.74 -25.61 -12.92
CA ARG A 54 10.81 -24.45 -12.02
C ARG A 54 12.22 -23.87 -12.05
N ILE A 55 12.28 -22.55 -12.01
CA ILE A 55 13.53 -21.80 -11.92
C ILE A 55 13.64 -21.36 -10.46
N SER A 56 14.71 -21.76 -9.80
CA SER A 56 15.05 -21.29 -8.46
C SER A 56 16.48 -20.77 -8.44
N LEU A 57 16.79 -19.84 -7.56
CA LEU A 57 18.16 -19.36 -7.40
C LEU A 57 19.00 -20.39 -6.64
N THR A 58 20.26 -20.51 -7.03
CA THR A 58 21.28 -21.18 -6.21
C THR A 58 21.66 -20.28 -5.02
N SER A 59 22.47 -20.79 -4.09
CA SER A 59 23.06 -19.98 -3.00
C SER A 59 23.86 -18.79 -3.55
N ASP A 60 24.64 -19.04 -4.61
CA ASP A 60 25.41 -18.01 -5.28
C ASP A 60 24.48 -17.03 -6.02
N GLY A 61 23.39 -17.54 -6.63
CA GLY A 61 22.35 -16.74 -7.26
C GLY A 61 21.70 -15.76 -6.28
N ILE A 62 21.42 -16.19 -5.04
CA ILE A 62 20.88 -15.31 -3.99
C ILE A 62 21.88 -14.21 -3.64
N THR A 63 23.15 -14.56 -3.46
CA THR A 63 24.21 -13.60 -3.16
C THR A 63 24.40 -12.59 -4.29
N VAL A 64 24.46 -13.08 -5.55
CA VAL A 64 24.61 -12.22 -6.72
C VAL A 64 23.37 -11.33 -6.91
N LEU A 65 22.16 -11.79 -6.59
CA LEU A 65 20.94 -10.99 -6.66
C LEU A 65 21.00 -9.78 -5.71
N GLN A 66 21.49 -9.99 -4.50
CA GLN A 66 21.65 -8.89 -3.53
C GLN A 66 22.62 -7.85 -4.09
N HIS A 67 23.83 -8.26 -4.51
CA HIS A 67 24.81 -7.31 -5.06
C HIS A 67 24.38 -6.69 -6.39
N ALA A 68 23.69 -7.43 -7.24
CA ALA A 68 23.17 -6.89 -8.51
C ALA A 68 22.19 -5.73 -8.25
N ARG A 69 21.34 -5.83 -7.21
CA ARG A 69 20.44 -4.75 -6.80
C ARG A 69 21.20 -3.54 -6.28
N GLU A 70 22.16 -3.73 -5.39
CA GLU A 70 23.00 -2.65 -4.86
C GLU A 70 23.73 -1.89 -5.97
N ILE A 71 24.29 -2.60 -6.95
CA ILE A 71 24.97 -2.01 -8.10
C ILE A 71 23.98 -1.22 -8.96
N LEU A 72 22.81 -1.79 -9.26
CA LEU A 72 21.79 -1.14 -10.07
C LEU A 72 21.21 0.08 -9.36
N GLU A 73 20.98 0.01 -8.05
CA GLU A 73 20.52 1.13 -7.23
C GLU A 73 21.56 2.26 -7.23
N SER A 74 22.84 1.95 -7.06
CA SER A 74 23.92 2.93 -7.12
C SER A 74 24.07 3.56 -8.52
N HIS A 75 23.91 2.77 -9.56
CA HIS A 75 23.91 3.26 -10.95
C HIS A 75 22.73 4.20 -11.22
N GLU A 76 21.53 3.84 -10.81
CA GLU A 76 20.35 4.71 -10.99
C GLU A 76 20.47 5.98 -10.16
N LYS A 77 20.95 5.91 -8.91
CA LYS A 77 21.19 7.07 -8.08
C LYS A 77 22.18 8.05 -8.72
N MET A 78 23.26 7.55 -9.33
CA MET A 78 24.18 8.38 -10.08
C MET A 78 23.50 9.11 -11.26
N LEU A 79 22.55 8.44 -11.92
CA LEU A 79 21.78 9.06 -13.00
C LEU A 79 20.71 10.04 -12.44
N GLU A 80 20.11 9.73 -11.30
CA GLU A 80 19.13 10.60 -10.61
C GLU A 80 19.77 11.91 -10.15
N ASP A 81 20.97 11.85 -9.58
CA ASP A 81 21.74 13.04 -9.15
C ASP A 81 22.01 14.03 -10.30
N LEU A 82 21.91 13.56 -11.55
CA LEU A 82 22.09 14.34 -12.78
C LEU A 82 20.76 14.77 -13.45
N ARG A 83 19.61 14.29 -12.94
CA ARG A 83 18.28 14.57 -13.52
C ARG A 83 17.55 15.63 -12.67
N THR A 84 16.75 16.44 -13.34
CA THR A 84 15.74 17.24 -12.65
C THR A 84 14.46 16.40 -12.46
N PRO A 85 13.64 16.70 -11.44
CA PRO A 85 12.37 15.98 -11.22
C PRO A 85 11.48 15.90 -12.47
N GLU A 86 11.49 16.95 -13.30
CA GLU A 86 10.71 17.02 -14.54
C GLU A 86 11.19 16.04 -15.63
N THR A 87 12.39 15.51 -15.52
CA THR A 87 12.95 14.53 -16.50
C THR A 87 12.74 13.08 -16.07
N ILE A 88 12.23 12.84 -14.85
CA ILE A 88 11.92 11.48 -14.40
C ILE A 88 10.63 11.02 -15.07
N GLU A 89 10.70 9.91 -15.78
CA GLU A 89 9.58 9.29 -16.49
C GLU A 89 9.43 7.81 -16.12
N GLY A 90 8.24 7.28 -16.24
CA GLY A 90 7.97 5.87 -16.01
C GLY A 90 6.52 5.56 -15.68
N ASN A 91 6.26 4.27 -15.52
CA ASN A 91 4.95 3.76 -15.11
C ASN A 91 5.05 3.13 -13.73
N ILE A 92 4.11 3.45 -12.86
CA ILE A 92 3.97 2.87 -11.53
C ILE A 92 2.58 2.27 -11.42
N ARG A 93 2.51 0.99 -11.05
CA ARG A 93 1.26 0.29 -10.73
C ARG A 93 1.18 0.19 -9.22
N LEU A 94 0.14 0.75 -8.64
CA LEU A 94 -0.04 0.69 -7.20
C LEU A 94 -1.45 0.20 -6.84
N ALA A 95 -1.55 -0.54 -5.75
CA ALA A 95 -2.83 -0.88 -5.17
C ALA A 95 -3.03 -0.14 -3.85
N MET A 96 -4.24 0.35 -3.63
CA MET A 96 -4.62 1.12 -2.44
C MET A 96 -5.91 0.61 -1.84
N SER A 97 -6.07 0.77 -0.51
CA SER A 97 -7.38 0.65 0.12
C SER A 97 -8.27 1.84 -0.25
N SER A 98 -9.59 1.66 -0.20
CA SER A 98 -10.56 2.72 -0.54
C SER A 98 -10.32 4.00 0.25
N SER A 99 -10.08 3.89 1.55
CA SER A 99 -9.81 5.03 2.42
C SER A 99 -8.56 5.81 2.00
N VAL A 100 -7.47 5.08 1.68
CA VAL A 100 -6.22 5.69 1.19
C VAL A 100 -6.40 6.31 -0.19
N CYS A 101 -7.14 5.66 -1.11
CA CYS A 101 -7.47 6.23 -2.41
C CYS A 101 -8.16 7.60 -2.29
N ASN A 102 -9.12 7.72 -1.39
CA ASN A 102 -9.85 8.97 -1.19
C ASN A 102 -8.91 10.10 -0.76
N ARG A 103 -8.03 9.87 0.22
CA ARG A 103 -7.02 10.84 0.66
C ARG A 103 -6.03 11.19 -0.45
N PHE A 104 -5.49 10.16 -1.12
CA PHE A 104 -4.51 10.32 -2.18
C PHE A 104 -5.01 11.24 -3.31
N PHE A 105 -6.22 11.00 -3.79
CA PHE A 105 -6.78 11.81 -4.90
C PHE A 105 -7.25 13.19 -4.45
N LYS A 106 -7.60 13.37 -3.16
CA LYS A 106 -7.98 14.67 -2.63
C LYS A 106 -6.76 15.60 -2.50
N ASP A 107 -5.71 15.13 -1.86
CA ASP A 107 -4.65 15.99 -1.33
C ASP A 107 -3.30 15.81 -2.07
N ASP A 108 -2.89 14.58 -2.35
CA ASP A 108 -1.52 14.25 -2.69
C ASP A 108 -1.26 14.15 -4.20
N PHE A 109 -2.21 13.61 -4.97
CA PHE A 109 -2.00 13.31 -6.39
C PHE A 109 -1.64 14.53 -7.22
N LEU A 110 -2.33 15.64 -7.02
CA LEU A 110 -2.09 16.87 -7.80
C LEU A 110 -0.74 17.48 -7.47
N GLU A 111 -0.31 17.38 -6.22
CA GLU A 111 1.01 17.87 -5.81
C GLU A 111 2.12 16.96 -6.36
N PHE A 112 1.97 15.64 -6.27
CA PHE A 112 2.86 14.69 -6.91
C PHE A 112 2.98 14.95 -8.43
N ARG A 113 1.85 15.17 -9.09
CA ARG A 113 1.79 15.43 -10.55
C ARG A 113 2.51 16.71 -10.96
N LYS A 114 2.52 17.75 -10.11
CA LYS A 114 3.28 18.99 -10.38
C LYS A 114 4.79 18.74 -10.37
N HIS A 115 5.28 17.92 -9.43
CA HIS A 115 6.69 17.60 -9.29
C HIS A 115 7.16 16.58 -10.36
N PHE A 116 6.33 15.61 -10.71
CA PHE A 116 6.67 14.49 -11.59
C PHE A 116 5.66 14.35 -12.75
N PRO A 117 5.65 15.29 -13.69
CA PRO A 117 4.64 15.33 -14.77
C PRO A 117 4.71 14.15 -15.74
N ASN A 118 5.84 13.47 -15.85
CA ASN A 118 6.06 12.39 -16.81
C ASN A 118 5.93 10.98 -16.19
N ILE A 119 5.55 10.90 -14.91
CA ILE A 119 5.24 9.61 -14.28
C ILE A 119 3.75 9.29 -14.52
N HIS A 120 3.50 8.11 -15.07
CA HIS A 120 2.15 7.57 -15.23
C HIS A 120 1.82 6.61 -14.10
N LEU A 121 0.68 6.84 -13.44
CA LEU A 121 0.19 6.00 -12.35
C LEU A 121 -0.98 5.15 -12.82
N VAL A 122 -0.93 3.85 -12.52
CA VAL A 122 -2.06 2.93 -12.63
C VAL A 122 -2.46 2.52 -11.24
N VAL A 123 -3.64 2.94 -10.80
CA VAL A 123 -4.13 2.69 -9.43
C VAL A 123 -5.21 1.63 -9.46
N VAL A 124 -5.09 0.63 -8.58
CA VAL A 124 -6.09 -0.41 -8.36
C VAL A 124 -6.58 -0.29 -6.92
N GLU A 125 -7.89 -0.14 -6.75
CA GLU A 125 -8.51 -0.20 -5.43
C GLU A 125 -8.77 -1.66 -5.06
N SER A 126 -8.31 -2.07 -3.86
CA SER A 126 -8.42 -3.46 -3.41
C SER A 126 -8.36 -3.61 -1.89
N GLY A 127 -8.82 -4.74 -1.37
CA GLY A 127 -8.65 -5.12 0.04
C GLY A 127 -7.22 -5.57 0.34
N THR A 128 -6.83 -5.46 1.62
CA THR A 128 -5.44 -5.68 2.08
C THR A 128 -4.87 -7.04 1.66
N GLU A 129 -5.60 -8.13 1.84
CA GLU A 129 -5.11 -9.48 1.48
C GLU A 129 -4.83 -9.61 -0.03
N GLN A 130 -5.74 -9.09 -0.86
CA GLN A 130 -5.57 -9.10 -2.31
C GLN A 130 -4.39 -8.22 -2.75
N MET A 131 -4.18 -7.07 -2.11
CA MET A 131 -3.03 -6.19 -2.39
C MET A 131 -1.70 -6.92 -2.18
N PHE A 132 -1.56 -7.69 -1.08
CA PHE A 132 -0.36 -8.50 -0.84
C PHE A 132 -0.16 -9.58 -1.90
N ASP A 133 -1.23 -10.24 -2.33
CA ASP A 133 -1.15 -11.22 -3.41
C ASP A 133 -0.70 -10.60 -4.74
N MET A 134 -1.23 -9.41 -5.08
CA MET A 134 -0.80 -8.66 -6.26
C MET A 134 0.67 -8.26 -6.17
N LEU A 135 1.14 -7.87 -4.98
CA LEU A 135 2.53 -7.50 -4.75
C LEU A 135 3.48 -8.72 -4.88
N ARG A 136 3.10 -9.88 -4.31
CA ARG A 136 3.86 -11.14 -4.46
C ARG A 136 3.94 -11.61 -5.91
N LYS A 137 2.86 -11.43 -6.68
CA LYS A 137 2.81 -11.77 -8.11
C LYS A 137 3.41 -10.71 -9.04
N ASN A 138 3.94 -9.62 -8.47
CA ASN A 138 4.47 -8.48 -9.22
C ASN A 138 3.45 -7.86 -10.21
N GLU A 139 2.16 -7.97 -9.90
CA GLU A 139 1.07 -7.32 -10.64
C GLU A 139 1.05 -5.82 -10.38
N VAL A 140 1.47 -5.40 -9.16
CA VAL A 140 1.69 -4.01 -8.77
C VAL A 140 3.13 -3.79 -8.28
N ASP A 141 3.58 -2.56 -8.31
CA ASP A 141 4.95 -2.19 -7.94
C ASP A 141 5.05 -1.85 -6.45
N LEU A 142 3.97 -1.33 -5.88
CA LEU A 142 3.82 -1.03 -4.46
C LEU A 142 2.36 -1.11 -4.04
N ILE A 143 2.13 -1.21 -2.74
CA ILE A 143 0.81 -1.14 -2.13
C ILE A 143 0.77 -0.06 -1.05
N PHE A 144 -0.41 0.56 -0.90
CA PHE A 144 -0.65 1.56 0.12
C PHE A 144 -1.84 1.13 0.96
N THR A 145 -1.54 0.52 2.11
CA THR A 145 -2.53 -0.11 2.99
C THR A 145 -3.02 0.84 4.08
N LEU A 146 -4.17 0.51 4.64
CA LEU A 146 -4.65 1.01 5.92
C LEU A 146 -5.09 -0.21 6.73
N ASP A 147 -4.30 -0.64 7.69
CA ASP A 147 -4.57 -1.87 8.46
C ASP A 147 -3.90 -1.81 9.84
N SER A 148 -3.99 -2.89 10.62
CA SER A 148 -3.09 -3.12 11.73
C SER A 148 -1.64 -3.03 11.27
N HIS A 149 -0.72 -2.72 12.15
CA HIS A 149 0.70 -2.62 11.78
C HIS A 149 1.22 -3.94 11.22
N ILE A 150 1.68 -3.92 9.97
CA ILE A 150 2.08 -5.12 9.22
C ILE A 150 3.59 -5.30 9.34
N TYR A 151 3.98 -6.46 9.84
CA TYR A 151 5.36 -6.95 9.83
C TYR A 151 5.42 -8.27 9.08
N ASP A 152 5.96 -8.25 7.87
CA ASP A 152 6.21 -9.44 7.08
C ASP A 152 7.58 -9.34 6.41
N SER A 153 8.41 -10.35 6.59
CA SER A 153 9.79 -10.39 6.07
C SER A 153 9.89 -10.40 4.54
N GLU A 154 8.78 -10.57 3.83
CA GLU A 154 8.71 -10.47 2.37
C GLU A 154 8.64 -9.03 1.88
N PHE A 155 8.26 -8.07 2.74
CA PHE A 155 7.99 -6.69 2.34
C PHE A 155 8.89 -5.69 3.07
N ILE A 156 9.11 -4.55 2.42
CA ILE A 156 9.80 -3.40 2.99
C ILE A 156 8.77 -2.30 3.18
N ILE A 157 8.66 -1.79 4.41
CA ILE A 157 7.88 -0.60 4.73
C ILE A 157 8.70 0.61 4.32
N CYS A 158 8.25 1.32 3.30
CA CYS A 158 8.91 2.52 2.77
C CYS A 158 8.51 3.78 3.54
N ALA A 159 7.26 3.86 3.97
CA ALA A 159 6.70 4.93 4.79
C ALA A 159 5.53 4.39 5.61
N GLU A 160 5.29 4.98 6.78
CA GLU A 160 4.17 4.61 7.63
C GLU A 160 3.73 5.77 8.52
N HIS A 161 2.44 5.76 8.88
CA HIS A 161 1.84 6.69 9.80
C HIS A 161 0.71 6.01 10.58
N GLU A 162 0.62 6.32 11.87
CA GLU A 162 -0.47 5.87 12.72
C GLU A 162 -1.69 6.80 12.55
N GLU A 163 -2.83 6.22 12.23
CA GLU A 163 -4.09 6.92 12.02
C GLU A 163 -5.07 6.61 13.17
N LYS A 164 -5.67 7.65 13.72
CA LYS A 164 -6.72 7.49 14.73
C LYS A 164 -8.06 7.15 14.09
N VAL A 165 -8.82 6.35 14.77
CA VAL A 165 -10.17 5.92 14.35
C VAL A 165 -11.14 6.20 15.48
N HIS A 166 -12.22 6.93 15.17
CA HIS A 166 -13.21 7.31 16.18
C HIS A 166 -14.64 6.97 15.74
N PHE A 167 -15.53 6.99 16.72
CA PHE A 167 -16.96 6.98 16.43
C PHE A 167 -17.43 8.38 16.06
N PHE A 168 -18.21 8.46 14.99
CA PHE A 168 -18.77 9.69 14.46
C PHE A 168 -20.30 9.64 14.39
N ALA A 169 -20.92 10.77 14.65
CA ALA A 169 -22.34 10.97 14.45
C ALA A 169 -22.63 12.38 13.92
N SER A 170 -23.85 12.61 13.42
CA SER A 170 -24.34 13.94 13.07
C SER A 170 -24.21 14.89 14.26
N VAL A 171 -23.94 16.17 14.00
CA VAL A 171 -23.91 17.22 15.03
C VAL A 171 -25.21 17.31 15.87
N ASP A 172 -26.33 16.87 15.32
CA ASP A 172 -27.63 16.84 15.97
C ASP A 172 -27.90 15.54 16.76
N ASN A 173 -26.94 14.62 16.82
CA ASN A 173 -27.10 13.36 17.55
C ASN A 173 -27.13 13.61 19.08
N PRO A 174 -28.17 13.14 19.79
CA PRO A 174 -28.30 13.40 21.23
C PRO A 174 -27.18 12.80 22.10
N LEU A 175 -26.46 11.80 21.60
CA LEU A 175 -25.33 11.21 22.32
C LEU A 175 -24.17 12.21 22.50
N LEU A 176 -24.04 13.23 21.67
CA LEU A 176 -23.04 14.28 21.81
C LEU A 176 -23.22 15.15 23.08
N ASN A 177 -24.37 15.09 23.73
CA ASN A 177 -24.62 15.77 25.01
C ASN A 177 -24.06 15.00 26.22
N LYS A 178 -23.60 13.76 26.03
CA LYS A 178 -22.95 12.97 27.08
C LYS A 178 -21.47 13.32 27.16
N GLU A 179 -20.89 13.33 28.35
CA GLU A 179 -19.45 13.54 28.53
C GLU A 179 -18.64 12.27 28.31
N ASN A 180 -19.29 11.10 28.49
CA ASN A 180 -18.68 9.79 28.41
C ASN A 180 -19.68 8.79 27.85
N ILE A 181 -19.26 7.96 26.92
CA ILE A 181 -20.08 6.89 26.34
C ILE A 181 -19.24 5.61 26.36
N SER A 182 -19.82 4.52 26.84
CA SER A 182 -19.21 3.20 26.76
C SER A 182 -19.65 2.45 25.48
N LEU A 183 -18.83 1.50 25.00
CA LEU A 183 -19.21 0.61 23.91
C LEU A 183 -20.53 -0.12 24.20
N LYS A 184 -20.75 -0.47 25.47
CA LYS A 184 -21.99 -1.12 25.91
C LYS A 184 -23.23 -0.23 25.79
N GLU A 185 -23.08 1.08 25.80
CA GLU A 185 -24.20 2.01 25.57
C GLU A 185 -24.43 2.19 24.05
N LEU A 186 -23.38 2.08 23.24
CA LEU A 186 -23.48 2.26 21.80
C LEU A 186 -24.02 1.03 21.06
N TYR A 187 -23.81 -0.19 21.55
CA TYR A 187 -24.09 -1.40 20.78
C TYR A 187 -25.56 -1.57 20.36
N THR A 188 -26.48 -0.84 20.98
CA THR A 188 -27.91 -0.83 20.66
C THR A 188 -28.34 0.25 19.69
N GLU A 189 -27.43 1.13 19.29
CA GLU A 189 -27.69 2.20 18.34
C GLU A 189 -27.62 1.69 16.88
N ASP A 190 -28.18 2.45 15.96
CA ASP A 190 -28.13 2.15 14.54
C ASP A 190 -26.76 2.53 13.95
N PHE A 191 -26.06 1.54 13.39
CA PHE A 191 -24.75 1.74 12.78
C PHE A 191 -24.79 1.60 11.25
N VAL A 192 -24.03 2.48 10.60
CA VAL A 192 -23.57 2.29 9.21
C VAL A 192 -22.08 2.09 9.26
N LEU A 193 -21.60 0.94 8.82
CA LEU A 193 -20.19 0.56 8.95
C LEU A 193 -19.62 0.08 7.61
N THR A 194 -18.31 0.00 7.53
CA THR A 194 -17.66 -0.69 6.41
C THR A 194 -17.88 -2.20 6.52
N GLU A 195 -17.61 -2.89 5.42
CA GLU A 195 -17.71 -4.36 5.36
C GLU A 195 -16.87 -5.01 6.48
N SER A 196 -17.37 -6.13 7.02
CA SER A 196 -16.79 -6.77 8.21
C SER A 196 -15.34 -7.25 8.04
N ASN A 197 -14.89 -7.47 6.79
CA ASN A 197 -13.53 -7.88 6.44
C ASN A 197 -12.55 -6.68 6.24
N MET A 198 -13.02 -5.45 6.28
CA MET A 198 -12.17 -4.25 6.18
C MET A 198 -11.34 -4.06 7.45
N SER A 199 -10.15 -3.47 7.31
CA SER A 199 -9.12 -3.39 8.34
C SER A 199 -9.58 -2.83 9.69
N TYR A 200 -9.95 -1.55 9.76
CA TYR A 200 -10.38 -0.93 11.02
C TYR A 200 -11.71 -1.52 11.53
N ARG A 201 -12.55 -2.06 10.66
CA ARG A 201 -13.75 -2.80 11.06
C ARG A 201 -13.41 -4.11 11.79
N LYS A 202 -12.40 -4.86 11.30
CA LYS A 202 -11.89 -6.05 12.00
C LYS A 202 -11.37 -5.69 13.39
N LEU A 203 -10.64 -4.59 13.51
CA LEU A 203 -10.11 -4.13 14.79
C LEU A 203 -11.22 -3.72 15.76
N LEU A 204 -12.24 -3.00 15.28
CA LEU A 204 -13.42 -2.72 16.09
C LEU A 204 -14.11 -4.00 16.56
N ASN A 205 -14.31 -4.98 15.66
CA ASN A 205 -14.94 -6.25 16.04
C ASN A 205 -14.11 -7.00 17.09
N ASN A 206 -12.79 -6.97 17.01
CA ASN A 206 -11.91 -7.56 18.00
C ASN A 206 -12.05 -6.86 19.35
N GLU A 207 -12.09 -5.53 19.38
CA GLU A 207 -12.28 -4.76 20.61
C GLU A 207 -13.64 -5.06 21.26
N LEU A 208 -14.71 -5.07 20.48
CA LEU A 208 -16.04 -5.45 20.94
C LEU A 208 -16.07 -6.88 21.53
N ALA A 209 -15.38 -7.82 20.88
CA ALA A 209 -15.31 -9.20 21.34
C ALA A 209 -14.64 -9.33 22.72
N THR A 210 -13.66 -8.48 23.05
CA THR A 210 -13.04 -8.46 24.40
C THR A 210 -14.06 -8.17 25.50
N GLN A 211 -15.12 -7.42 25.16
CA GLN A 211 -16.20 -7.06 26.06
C GLN A 211 -17.46 -7.94 25.88
N SER A 212 -17.36 -9.02 25.08
CA SER A 212 -18.50 -9.87 24.71
C SER A 212 -19.65 -9.10 24.06
N LEU A 213 -19.32 -8.07 23.27
CA LEU A 213 -20.26 -7.25 22.51
C LEU A 213 -20.16 -7.55 21.02
N GLU A 214 -21.26 -7.33 20.31
CA GLU A 214 -21.32 -7.40 18.85
C GLU A 214 -22.24 -6.30 18.33
N ILE A 215 -21.78 -5.56 17.31
CA ILE A 215 -22.60 -4.55 16.62
C ILE A 215 -23.11 -5.16 15.31
N HIS A 216 -24.43 -5.15 15.16
CA HIS A 216 -25.13 -5.52 13.92
C HIS A 216 -25.51 -4.24 13.17
N PRO A 217 -24.72 -3.80 12.18
CA PRO A 217 -25.01 -2.55 11.48
C PRO A 217 -26.29 -2.69 10.64
N VAL A 218 -27.06 -1.60 10.54
CA VAL A 218 -28.24 -1.54 9.66
C VAL A 218 -27.84 -1.45 8.18
N LEU A 219 -26.59 -1.03 7.90
CA LEU A 219 -26.03 -0.99 6.56
C LEU A 219 -24.53 -1.22 6.61
N GLU A 220 -24.03 -2.08 5.72
CA GLU A 220 -22.61 -2.24 5.42
C GLU A 220 -22.33 -1.73 4.00
N ILE A 221 -21.28 -0.88 3.83
CA ILE A 221 -20.93 -0.26 2.56
C ILE A 221 -19.43 0.02 2.47
N GLY A 222 -18.78 -0.39 1.39
CA GLY A 222 -17.33 -0.30 1.22
C GLY A 222 -16.76 1.12 1.08
N ASN A 223 -17.58 2.13 0.73
CA ASN A 223 -17.11 3.49 0.52
C ASN A 223 -17.33 4.37 1.77
N PRO A 224 -16.26 4.77 2.48
CA PRO A 224 -16.38 5.54 3.72
C PRO A 224 -16.91 6.97 3.53
N LEU A 225 -16.73 7.61 2.37
CA LEU A 225 -17.31 8.93 2.09
C LEU A 225 -18.84 8.87 1.97
N GLN A 226 -19.38 7.77 1.42
CA GLN A 226 -20.82 7.55 1.40
C GLN A 226 -21.37 7.37 2.81
N ILE A 227 -20.61 6.72 3.70
CA ILE A 227 -20.95 6.60 5.12
C ILE A 227 -21.04 7.99 5.76
N CYS A 228 -20.04 8.87 5.57
CA CYS A 228 -20.08 10.24 6.07
C CYS A 228 -21.33 10.99 5.58
N SER A 229 -21.67 10.85 4.30
CA SER A 229 -22.86 11.48 3.72
C SER A 229 -24.17 10.98 4.31
N LEU A 230 -24.23 9.71 4.74
CA LEU A 230 -25.43 9.13 5.39
C LEU A 230 -25.55 9.58 6.85
N ILE A 231 -24.46 9.50 7.63
CA ILE A 231 -24.51 9.80 9.06
C ILE A 231 -24.81 11.28 9.32
N LYS A 232 -24.30 12.21 8.52
CA LYS A 232 -24.54 13.64 8.70
C LYS A 232 -26.02 14.05 8.68
N ASN A 233 -26.86 13.28 7.99
CA ASN A 233 -28.30 13.55 7.82
C ASN A 233 -29.19 12.54 8.57
N SER A 234 -28.63 11.82 9.54
CA SER A 234 -29.33 10.77 10.26
C SER A 234 -28.91 10.73 11.73
N LYS A 235 -29.52 9.83 12.50
CA LYS A 235 -29.08 9.53 13.88
C LYS A 235 -28.09 8.36 13.94
N MET A 236 -27.75 7.77 12.80
CA MET A 236 -26.85 6.62 12.73
C MET A 236 -25.42 7.02 13.13
N ILE A 237 -24.68 6.04 13.60
CA ILE A 237 -23.30 6.16 14.04
C ILE A 237 -22.40 5.41 13.07
N SER A 238 -21.16 5.88 12.92
CA SER A 238 -20.12 5.12 12.21
C SER A 238 -18.81 5.15 12.98
N PHE A 239 -17.91 4.24 12.58
CA PHE A 239 -16.55 4.12 13.10
C PHE A 239 -15.57 4.25 11.92
N LEU A 240 -14.85 5.38 11.85
CA LEU A 240 -14.07 5.79 10.67
C LEU A 240 -12.73 6.40 11.09
N PRO A 241 -11.70 6.31 10.23
CA PRO A 241 -10.47 7.09 10.39
C PRO A 241 -10.72 8.60 10.29
N ASP A 242 -10.00 9.36 11.13
CA ASP A 242 -10.19 10.81 11.24
C ASP A 242 -9.97 11.53 9.91
N PHE A 243 -8.95 11.15 9.15
CA PHE A 243 -8.63 11.79 7.88
C PHE A 243 -9.75 11.64 6.81
N ILE A 244 -10.58 10.60 6.92
CA ILE A 244 -11.74 10.41 6.03
C ILE A 244 -12.86 11.40 6.35
N THR A 245 -13.02 11.68 7.63
CA THR A 245 -14.13 12.50 8.15
C THR A 245 -13.81 13.98 8.19
N GLU A 246 -12.56 14.37 7.93
CA GLU A 246 -12.01 15.71 8.14
C GLU A 246 -12.88 16.83 7.56
N ASP A 247 -13.32 16.74 6.30
CA ASP A 247 -14.15 17.77 5.67
C ASP A 247 -15.49 17.95 6.37
N TYR A 248 -16.14 16.83 6.70
CA TYR A 248 -17.43 16.84 7.40
C TYR A 248 -17.30 17.31 8.87
N TYR A 249 -16.18 16.97 9.50
CA TYR A 249 -15.86 17.41 10.85
C TYR A 249 -15.59 18.93 10.89
N ASN A 250 -14.75 19.42 9.96
CA ASN A 250 -14.39 20.83 9.87
C ASN A 250 -15.58 21.72 9.44
N SER A 251 -16.49 21.20 8.61
CA SER A 251 -17.74 21.89 8.26
C SER A 251 -18.78 21.86 9.42
N GLY A 252 -18.53 21.09 10.47
CA GLY A 252 -19.43 20.97 11.63
C GLY A 252 -20.67 20.11 11.34
N GLU A 253 -20.65 19.26 10.30
CA GLU A 253 -21.78 18.38 9.97
C GLU A 253 -21.78 17.10 10.80
N ILE A 254 -20.58 16.60 11.17
CA ILE A 254 -20.42 15.44 12.06
C ILE A 254 -19.43 15.76 13.20
N LYS A 255 -19.47 15.00 14.27
CA LYS A 255 -18.57 15.12 15.42
C LYS A 255 -18.17 13.76 15.97
N HIS A 256 -17.03 13.73 16.66
CA HIS A 256 -16.61 12.57 17.46
C HIS A 256 -17.59 12.34 18.62
N LEU A 257 -17.98 11.11 18.82
CA LEU A 257 -18.64 10.70 20.05
C LEU A 257 -17.55 10.47 21.13
N PRO A 258 -17.79 10.90 22.38
CA PRO A 258 -16.82 10.76 23.46
C PRO A 258 -16.79 9.33 24.04
N VAL A 259 -16.33 8.37 23.23
CA VAL A 259 -16.20 6.96 23.61
C VAL A 259 -14.81 6.74 24.19
N ASN A 260 -14.72 6.24 25.43
CA ASN A 260 -13.46 6.19 26.17
C ASN A 260 -12.95 4.77 26.44
N ASP A 261 -13.73 3.76 26.13
CA ASP A 261 -13.39 2.34 26.30
C ASP A 261 -13.14 1.61 24.96
N CYS A 262 -12.77 2.37 23.93
CA CYS A 262 -12.36 1.85 22.61
C CYS A 262 -11.13 2.63 22.15
N ASP A 263 -9.97 1.98 22.17
CA ASP A 263 -8.72 2.55 21.67
C ASP A 263 -8.22 1.71 20.49
N VAL A 264 -8.62 2.11 19.29
CA VAL A 264 -8.25 1.47 18.04
C VAL A 264 -7.44 2.45 17.20
N SER A 265 -6.26 2.06 16.81
CA SER A 265 -5.47 2.75 15.80
C SER A 265 -5.17 1.83 14.63
N VAL A 266 -5.01 2.41 13.46
CA VAL A 266 -4.60 1.73 12.24
C VAL A 266 -3.37 2.41 11.67
N TRP A 267 -2.68 1.70 10.80
CA TRP A 267 -1.48 2.22 10.17
C TRP A 267 -1.70 2.38 8.67
N THR A 268 -1.43 3.56 8.17
CA THR A 268 -1.21 3.76 6.75
C THR A 268 0.23 3.34 6.46
N GLN A 269 0.42 2.34 5.59
CA GLN A 269 1.75 1.83 5.28
C GLN A 269 1.95 1.72 3.77
N LEU A 270 3.05 2.28 3.29
CA LEU A 270 3.52 2.15 1.91
C LEU A 270 4.55 1.02 1.86
N LEU A 271 4.22 -0.07 1.15
CA LEU A 271 5.04 -1.27 1.12
C LEU A 271 5.41 -1.66 -0.32
N ILE A 272 6.62 -2.22 -0.44
CA ILE A 272 7.10 -2.89 -1.65
C ILE A 272 7.56 -4.30 -1.31
N HIS A 273 7.59 -5.17 -2.31
CA HIS A 273 8.23 -6.48 -2.12
C HIS A 273 9.75 -6.30 -1.97
N LYS A 274 10.39 -7.02 -1.02
CA LYS A 274 11.84 -6.88 -0.74
C LYS A 274 12.73 -7.10 -1.97
N ASN A 275 12.22 -7.87 -2.91
CA ASN A 275 12.92 -8.20 -4.14
C ASN A 275 12.60 -7.23 -5.29
N LYS A 276 11.81 -6.20 -5.05
CA LYS A 276 11.43 -5.24 -6.08
C LYS A 276 12.61 -4.37 -6.47
N TRP A 277 12.91 -4.35 -7.77
CA TRP A 277 13.80 -3.34 -8.31
C TRP A 277 13.11 -1.97 -8.32
N LYS A 278 13.76 -1.00 -7.71
CA LYS A 278 13.24 0.36 -7.62
C LYS A 278 13.70 1.16 -8.83
N SER A 279 12.77 1.41 -9.76
CA SER A 279 13.02 2.34 -10.87
C SER A 279 13.11 3.79 -10.34
N PRO A 280 13.71 4.73 -11.12
CA PRO A 280 13.72 6.15 -10.76
C PRO A 280 12.32 6.70 -10.46
N ALA A 281 11.32 6.34 -11.25
CA ALA A 281 9.94 6.74 -11.00
C ALA A 281 9.39 6.19 -9.66
N LEU A 282 9.69 4.93 -9.35
CA LEU A 282 9.27 4.31 -8.09
C LEU A 282 9.96 4.94 -6.88
N ASN A 283 11.27 5.24 -6.97
CA ASN A 283 12.00 5.96 -5.95
C ASN A 283 11.40 7.36 -5.72
N ALA A 284 11.18 8.11 -6.79
CA ALA A 284 10.58 9.44 -6.71
C ALA A 284 9.20 9.42 -6.01
N PHE A 285 8.38 8.41 -6.30
CA PHE A 285 7.09 8.23 -5.64
C PHE A 285 7.24 7.91 -4.14
N ILE A 286 8.14 6.99 -3.80
CA ILE A 286 8.39 6.60 -2.41
C ILE A 286 8.92 7.79 -1.60
N ASP A 287 9.87 8.55 -2.14
CA ASP A 287 10.47 9.69 -1.44
C ASP A 287 9.45 10.82 -1.26
N PHE A 288 8.65 11.13 -2.28
CA PHE A 288 7.54 12.07 -2.17
C PHE A 288 6.58 11.71 -1.02
N TYR A 289 6.15 10.44 -0.97
CA TYR A 289 5.22 10.00 0.06
C TYR A 289 5.82 9.89 1.45
N ARG A 290 7.11 9.60 1.57
CA ARG A 290 7.81 9.63 2.84
C ARG A 290 7.80 11.03 3.46
N ASP A 291 7.88 12.06 2.63
CA ASP A 291 7.84 13.46 3.08
C ASP A 291 6.41 13.93 3.38
N VAL A 292 5.41 13.45 2.65
CA VAL A 292 3.98 13.76 2.87
C VAL A 292 3.46 13.11 4.15
N ILE A 293 3.74 11.84 4.37
CA ILE A 293 3.29 11.09 5.56
C ILE A 293 3.90 11.63 6.86
N ARG A 294 5.03 12.31 6.81
CA ARG A 294 5.66 12.93 8.00
C ARG A 294 5.07 14.28 8.41
N LYS A 295 4.21 14.85 7.59
CA LYS A 295 3.51 16.13 7.87
C LYS A 295 2.16 15.88 8.50
#